data_22632086f39af52eca36310b08dd5aab
#
_entry.id   22632086f39af52eca36310b08dd5aab
#
_cell.length_a   1.000
_cell.length_b   1.000
_cell.length_c   1.000
_cell.angle_alpha   90.00
_cell.angle_beta   90.00
_cell.angle_gamma   90.00
#
_symmetry.space_group_name_H-M   'P 1'
#
loop_
_entity.id
_entity.type
_entity.pdbx_description
1 polymer ?
#
loop_
_entity_poly.entity_id
_entity_poly.type
_entity_poly.pdbx_seq_one_letter_code
_entity_poly.pdbx_strand_id
1 'polypeptide(L)'
;MATKIGIISDPHATPGPVEEALSIFRQEGVERILCAGDIAGYGDSLDETVALLAAHGCQSVIGNHEAWYLDRTIGRGESLTYRYLSGLPLSLKMEVEGKVLYMVHASPPDSLMDGIRLLDEQGELVDRQLIYWTDRLQGLTYDLLVVGHTHQVFAESMAATLVINPGSTLCNHSCAVVNFPALQVHWYSLSSQPLLKSWNWGMNRL
;
A
#
# COMPACT_ATOMS: atom_id res chain seq x y z
N MET A 1 -0.75 19.29 -17.06
CA MET A 1 0.45 18.61 -16.48
C MET A 1 0.00 17.24 -16.06
N ALA A 2 0.84 16.22 -16.12
CA ALA A 2 0.46 14.88 -15.68
C ALA A 2 0.33 14.85 -14.15
N THR A 3 -0.79 14.36 -13.61
CA THR A 3 -0.99 14.19 -12.17
C THR A 3 -0.13 13.05 -11.63
N LYS A 4 0.59 13.30 -10.55
CA LYS A 4 1.41 12.31 -9.87
C LYS A 4 0.77 11.88 -8.55
N ILE A 5 0.72 10.56 -8.31
CA ILE A 5 0.22 9.98 -7.07
C ILE A 5 1.34 9.18 -6.41
N GLY A 6 1.65 9.51 -5.15
CA GLY A 6 2.55 8.74 -4.30
C GLY A 6 1.81 7.62 -3.59
N ILE A 7 2.41 6.43 -3.56
CA ILE A 7 1.79 5.24 -2.98
C ILE A 7 2.76 4.59 -2.00
N ILE A 8 2.29 4.38 -0.78
CA ILE A 8 2.95 3.58 0.26
C ILE A 8 1.99 2.49 0.74
N SER A 9 2.52 1.50 1.44
CA SER A 9 1.73 0.48 2.14
C SER A 9 2.51 -0.09 3.31
N ASP A 10 1.80 -0.71 4.23
CA ASP A 10 2.35 -1.56 5.28
C ASP A 10 3.49 -0.88 6.09
N PRO A 11 3.28 0.36 6.62
CA PRO A 11 4.30 1.05 7.41
C PRO A 11 4.51 0.45 8.80
N HIS A 12 3.56 -0.33 9.31
CA HIS A 12 3.66 -1.09 10.56
C HIS A 12 4.22 -0.28 11.73
N ALA A 13 3.59 0.87 12.02
CA ALA A 13 3.94 1.74 13.14
C ALA A 13 5.41 2.22 13.13
N THR A 14 5.99 2.44 11.95
CA THR A 14 7.38 2.85 11.76
C THR A 14 7.44 4.14 10.94
N PRO A 15 7.52 5.33 11.57
CA PRO A 15 7.39 6.62 10.90
C PRO A 15 8.59 6.99 10.01
N GLY A 16 9.82 6.58 10.34
CA GLY A 16 11.02 7.00 9.62
C GLY A 16 10.99 6.73 8.11
N PRO A 17 10.73 5.49 7.64
CA PRO A 17 10.57 5.22 6.20
C PRO A 17 9.41 5.96 5.55
N VAL A 18 8.32 6.22 6.31
CA VAL A 18 7.18 7.01 5.82
C VAL A 18 7.60 8.47 5.59
N GLU A 19 8.33 9.06 6.54
CA GLU A 19 8.84 10.43 6.42
C GLU A 19 9.76 10.59 5.19
N GLU A 20 10.63 9.61 4.95
CA GLU A 20 11.47 9.57 3.77
C GLU A 20 10.65 9.48 2.48
N ALA A 21 9.64 8.59 2.41
CA ALA A 21 8.73 8.50 1.27
C ALA A 21 8.00 9.83 1.01
N LEU A 22 7.50 10.49 2.05
CA LEU A 22 6.85 11.80 1.95
C LEU A 22 7.81 12.89 1.44
N SER A 23 9.09 12.82 1.82
CA SER A 23 10.12 13.72 1.28
C SER A 23 10.35 13.51 -0.21
N ILE A 24 10.45 12.25 -0.64
CA ILE A 24 10.55 11.87 -2.07
C ILE A 24 9.32 12.38 -2.82
N PHE A 25 8.11 12.15 -2.31
CA PHE A 25 6.87 12.60 -2.94
C PHE A 25 6.80 14.10 -3.13
N ARG A 26 7.30 14.87 -2.15
CA ARG A 26 7.42 16.32 -2.29
C ARG A 26 8.39 16.73 -3.39
N GLN A 27 9.55 16.08 -3.48
CA GLN A 27 10.57 16.34 -4.53
C GLN A 27 10.05 16.00 -5.92
N GLU A 28 9.27 14.93 -6.02
CA GLU A 28 8.63 14.48 -7.27
C GLU A 28 7.43 15.34 -7.69
N GLY A 29 6.94 16.21 -6.82
CA GLY A 29 5.75 17.01 -7.07
C GLY A 29 4.47 16.19 -7.07
N VAL A 30 4.38 15.21 -6.18
CA VAL A 30 3.18 14.37 -5.97
C VAL A 30 2.02 15.22 -5.45
N GLU A 31 0.85 15.08 -6.05
CA GLU A 31 -0.35 15.85 -5.72
C GLU A 31 -1.25 15.14 -4.69
N ARG A 32 -1.21 13.82 -4.67
CA ARG A 32 -2.00 12.98 -3.75
C ARG A 32 -1.15 11.83 -3.22
N ILE A 33 -1.35 11.49 -1.95
CA ILE A 33 -0.64 10.41 -1.28
C ILE A 33 -1.65 9.36 -0.83
N LEU A 34 -1.38 8.10 -1.17
CA LEU A 34 -2.21 6.95 -0.84
C LEU A 34 -1.44 5.99 0.05
N CYS A 35 -2.13 5.37 1.04
CA CYS A 35 -1.59 4.28 1.85
C CYS A 35 -2.55 3.08 1.79
N ALA A 36 -2.05 1.94 1.32
CA ALA A 36 -2.85 0.74 1.13
C ALA A 36 -3.04 -0.10 2.42
N GLY A 37 -2.97 0.53 3.60
CA GLY A 37 -3.28 -0.10 4.89
C GLY A 37 -2.08 -0.62 5.66
N ASP A 38 -2.37 -1.35 6.75
CA ASP A 38 -1.41 -1.87 7.71
C ASP A 38 -0.46 -0.79 8.27
N ILE A 39 -1.08 0.34 8.67
CA ILE A 39 -0.41 1.45 9.37
C ILE A 39 0.03 0.99 10.76
N ALA A 40 -0.84 0.26 11.46
CA ALA A 40 -0.52 -0.41 12.72
C ALA A 40 0.37 -1.65 12.48
N GLY A 41 0.96 -2.19 13.53
CA GLY A 41 1.65 -3.47 13.42
C GLY A 41 2.91 -3.62 14.27
N TYR A 42 4.03 -3.94 13.66
CA TYR A 42 5.22 -4.45 14.31
C TYR A 42 6.05 -3.43 15.09
N GLY A 43 5.99 -2.16 14.69
CA GLY A 43 6.73 -1.08 15.35
C GLY A 43 6.00 -0.53 16.57
N ASP A 44 6.67 0.36 17.30
CA ASP A 44 6.19 0.92 18.57
C ASP A 44 5.69 2.37 18.45
N SER A 45 5.80 2.99 17.26
CA SER A 45 5.51 4.42 17.04
C SER A 45 4.23 4.65 16.24
N LEU A 46 3.13 3.96 16.62
CA LEU A 46 1.86 4.04 15.90
C LEU A 46 1.27 5.45 15.91
N ASP A 47 1.26 6.12 17.07
CA ASP A 47 0.70 7.47 17.20
C ASP A 47 1.46 8.46 16.32
N GLU A 48 2.78 8.36 16.25
CA GLU A 48 3.63 9.19 15.42
C GLU A 48 3.40 8.91 13.93
N THR A 49 3.30 7.64 13.54
CA THR A 49 3.02 7.23 12.15
C THR A 49 1.67 7.77 11.68
N VAL A 50 0.63 7.64 12.52
CA VAL A 50 -0.71 8.17 12.22
C VAL A 50 -0.70 9.69 12.12
N ALA A 51 -0.03 10.38 13.06
CA ALA A 51 0.09 11.84 13.03
C ALA A 51 0.78 12.34 11.74
N LEU A 52 1.83 11.63 11.31
CA LEU A 52 2.56 11.94 10.09
C LEU A 52 1.69 11.79 8.83
N LEU A 53 0.98 10.68 8.70
CA LEU A 53 0.06 10.43 7.57
C LEU A 53 -1.08 11.46 7.54
N ALA A 54 -1.68 11.76 8.68
CA ALA A 54 -2.75 12.72 8.81
C ALA A 54 -2.29 14.15 8.45
N ALA A 55 -1.12 14.56 8.94
CA ALA A 55 -0.54 15.89 8.67
C ALA A 55 -0.26 16.12 7.17
N HIS A 56 0.00 15.06 6.41
CA HIS A 56 0.25 15.13 4.97
C HIS A 56 -0.98 14.82 4.11
N GLY A 57 -2.16 14.69 4.72
CA GLY A 57 -3.41 14.42 4.00
C GLY A 57 -3.40 13.08 3.25
N CYS A 58 -2.66 12.09 3.76
CA CYS A 58 -2.61 10.76 3.16
C CYS A 58 -3.99 10.10 3.21
N GLN A 59 -4.46 9.64 2.06
CA GLN A 59 -5.71 8.89 1.94
C GLN A 59 -5.41 7.40 2.12
N SER A 60 -5.88 6.81 3.21
CA SER A 60 -5.57 5.44 3.58
C SER A 60 -6.80 4.55 3.56
N VAL A 61 -6.59 3.25 3.34
CA VAL A 61 -7.59 2.20 3.58
C VAL A 61 -7.19 1.40 4.82
N ILE A 62 -8.15 0.72 5.43
CA ILE A 62 -7.89 -0.15 6.58
C ILE A 62 -7.20 -1.44 6.12
N GLY A 63 -6.21 -1.92 6.88
CA GLY A 63 -5.61 -3.25 6.74
C GLY A 63 -6.01 -4.20 7.86
N ASN A 64 -5.50 -5.42 7.83
CA ASN A 64 -5.80 -6.41 8.87
C ASN A 64 -5.19 -6.03 10.23
N HIS A 65 -4.05 -5.36 10.25
CA HIS A 65 -3.43 -4.89 11.49
C HIS A 65 -4.24 -3.79 12.18
N GLU A 66 -4.88 -2.89 11.44
CA GLU A 66 -5.84 -1.94 12.01
C GLU A 66 -7.05 -2.66 12.60
N ALA A 67 -7.62 -3.62 11.87
CA ALA A 67 -8.79 -4.39 12.36
C ALA A 67 -8.45 -5.09 13.68
N TRP A 68 -7.28 -5.72 13.80
CA TRP A 68 -6.82 -6.35 15.04
C TRP A 68 -6.52 -5.34 16.16
N TYR A 69 -5.95 -4.17 15.83
CA TYR A 69 -5.70 -3.11 16.80
C TYR A 69 -7.02 -2.59 17.37
N LEU A 70 -7.99 -2.29 16.53
CA LEU A 70 -9.31 -1.79 16.93
C LEU A 70 -10.06 -2.78 17.81
N ASP A 71 -10.05 -4.07 17.45
CA ASP A 71 -10.66 -5.14 18.26
C ASP A 71 -10.05 -5.23 19.67
N ARG A 72 -8.72 -5.15 19.79
CA ARG A 72 -8.00 -5.22 21.06
C ARG A 72 -8.14 -3.97 21.93
N THR A 73 -8.53 -2.84 21.35
CA THR A 73 -8.62 -1.54 22.02
C THR A 73 -10.05 -1.11 22.32
N ILE A 74 -11.05 -1.93 21.97
CA ILE A 74 -12.46 -1.68 22.32
C ILE A 74 -12.59 -1.40 23.83
N GLY A 75 -13.22 -0.24 24.17
CA GLY A 75 -13.47 0.16 25.55
C GLY A 75 -12.26 0.77 26.30
N ARG A 76 -11.10 0.93 25.67
CA ARG A 76 -9.90 1.56 26.29
C ARG A 76 -9.82 3.07 26.14
N GLY A 77 -10.86 3.72 25.63
CA GLY A 77 -10.92 5.15 25.35
C GLY A 77 -10.61 5.47 23.87
N GLU A 78 -11.03 6.66 23.46
CA GLU A 78 -10.86 7.11 22.08
C GLU A 78 -9.65 8.03 21.96
N SER A 79 -8.46 7.46 21.71
CA SER A 79 -7.29 8.24 21.33
C SER A 79 -7.48 8.84 19.92
N LEU A 80 -6.66 9.83 19.57
CA LEU A 80 -6.65 10.38 18.20
C LEU A 80 -6.33 9.28 17.17
N THR A 81 -5.40 8.41 17.50
CA THR A 81 -5.02 7.23 16.72
C THR A 81 -6.20 6.29 16.52
N TYR A 82 -6.93 5.94 17.59
CA TYR A 82 -8.12 5.10 17.49
C TYR A 82 -9.16 5.72 16.53
N ARG A 83 -9.44 7.02 16.69
CA ARG A 83 -10.39 7.72 15.82
C ARG A 83 -9.96 7.75 14.36
N TYR A 84 -8.67 7.99 14.11
CA TYR A 84 -8.14 7.97 12.75
C TYR A 84 -8.30 6.58 12.12
N LEU A 85 -7.83 5.53 12.79
CA LEU A 85 -7.87 4.16 12.27
C LEU A 85 -9.29 3.62 12.11
N SER A 86 -10.19 3.91 13.06
CA SER A 86 -11.60 3.48 12.98
C SER A 86 -12.40 4.21 11.89
N GLY A 87 -11.91 5.35 11.42
CA GLY A 87 -12.50 6.11 10.31
C GLY A 87 -12.01 5.67 8.91
N LEU A 88 -11.06 4.75 8.82
CA LEU A 88 -10.53 4.31 7.53
C LEU A 88 -11.56 3.45 6.76
N PRO A 89 -11.75 3.69 5.45
CA PRO A 89 -12.60 2.85 4.61
C PRO A 89 -11.93 1.51 4.28
N LEU A 90 -12.72 0.49 3.95
CA LEU A 90 -12.24 -0.80 3.44
C LEU A 90 -11.59 -0.67 2.06
N SER A 91 -12.06 0.24 1.26
CA SER A 91 -11.54 0.51 -0.08
C SER A 91 -11.73 1.97 -0.47
N LEU A 92 -10.95 2.42 -1.44
CA LEU A 92 -11.01 3.77 -2.00
C LEU A 92 -11.13 3.68 -3.51
N LYS A 93 -12.07 4.43 -4.10
CA LYS A 93 -12.21 4.57 -5.54
C LYS A 93 -12.16 6.05 -5.91
N MET A 94 -11.35 6.37 -6.93
CA MET A 94 -11.25 7.73 -7.44
C MET A 94 -11.02 7.74 -8.94
N GLU A 95 -11.37 8.85 -9.57
CA GLU A 95 -11.02 9.13 -10.96
C GLU A 95 -9.88 10.16 -11.01
N VAL A 96 -8.87 9.89 -11.83
CA VAL A 96 -7.69 10.74 -12.02
C VAL A 96 -7.36 10.78 -13.51
N GLU A 97 -7.41 11.96 -14.11
CA GLU A 97 -7.13 12.16 -15.54
C GLU A 97 -7.91 11.18 -16.46
N GLY A 98 -9.18 10.91 -16.13
CA GLY A 98 -10.03 9.97 -16.87
C GLY A 98 -9.71 8.49 -16.65
N LYS A 99 -8.83 8.17 -15.69
CA LYS A 99 -8.49 6.82 -15.28
C LYS A 99 -9.12 6.49 -13.94
N VAL A 100 -9.67 5.29 -13.79
CA VAL A 100 -10.28 4.81 -12.55
C VAL A 100 -9.23 4.08 -11.72
N LEU A 101 -8.88 4.65 -10.56
CA LEU A 101 -8.06 4.02 -9.53
C LEU A 101 -8.96 3.38 -8.48
N TYR A 102 -8.65 2.14 -8.11
CA TYR A 102 -9.21 1.44 -6.96
C TYR A 102 -8.10 1.00 -6.02
N MET A 103 -8.27 1.24 -4.72
CA MET A 103 -7.32 0.81 -3.70
C MET A 103 -8.04 0.00 -2.64
N VAL A 104 -7.46 -1.14 -2.27
CA VAL A 104 -7.90 -2.04 -1.20
C VAL A 104 -6.67 -2.68 -0.58
N HIS A 105 -6.74 -3.07 0.70
CA HIS A 105 -5.55 -3.59 1.38
C HIS A 105 -5.04 -4.89 0.76
N ALA A 106 -5.83 -5.95 0.67
CA ALA A 106 -5.36 -7.25 0.20
C ALA A 106 -5.83 -7.59 -1.22
N SER A 107 -7.13 -7.68 -1.47
CA SER A 107 -7.67 -7.91 -2.82
C SER A 107 -9.13 -7.43 -2.94
N PRO A 108 -9.59 -7.09 -4.15
CA PRO A 108 -10.98 -6.70 -4.38
C PRO A 108 -11.99 -7.81 -3.99
N PRO A 109 -13.23 -7.42 -3.58
CA PRO A 109 -13.66 -6.01 -3.48
C PRO A 109 -13.12 -5.29 -2.23
N ASP A 110 -12.93 -5.99 -1.11
CA ASP A 110 -12.65 -5.39 0.20
C ASP A 110 -11.94 -6.37 1.17
N SER A 111 -11.22 -7.35 0.64
CA SER A 111 -10.49 -8.33 1.46
C SER A 111 -9.36 -7.65 2.26
N LEU A 112 -9.20 -8.11 3.51
CA LEU A 112 -8.09 -7.73 4.38
C LEU A 112 -7.01 -8.82 4.49
N MET A 113 -7.30 -10.05 4.06
CA MET A 113 -6.44 -11.22 4.31
C MET A 113 -6.04 -12.00 3.05
N ASP A 114 -6.91 -12.05 2.04
CA ASP A 114 -6.67 -12.81 0.81
C ASP A 114 -5.94 -11.92 -0.21
N GLY A 115 -4.63 -11.78 -0.02
CA GLY A 115 -3.80 -10.82 -0.75
C GLY A 115 -3.28 -11.33 -2.10
N ILE A 116 -3.10 -10.41 -3.05
CA ILE A 116 -2.51 -10.69 -4.36
C ILE A 116 -1.01 -10.98 -4.18
N ARG A 117 -0.62 -12.22 -4.35
CA ARG A 117 0.76 -12.68 -4.28
C ARG A 117 1.19 -13.19 -5.65
N LEU A 118 2.19 -12.54 -6.24
CA LEU A 118 2.67 -12.87 -7.60
C LEU A 118 4.11 -13.38 -7.62
N LEU A 119 4.92 -12.98 -6.65
CA LEU A 119 6.36 -13.22 -6.65
C LEU A 119 6.70 -14.40 -5.75
N ASP A 120 7.75 -15.13 -6.11
CA ASP A 120 8.39 -16.09 -5.23
C ASP A 120 9.33 -15.43 -4.21
N GLU A 121 10.07 -16.25 -3.45
CA GLU A 121 11.01 -15.76 -2.42
C GLU A 121 12.22 -15.01 -3.00
N GLN A 122 12.53 -15.23 -4.28
CA GLN A 122 13.61 -14.56 -5.00
C GLN A 122 13.13 -13.25 -5.65
N GLY A 123 11.82 -12.97 -5.60
CA GLY A 123 11.21 -11.81 -6.22
C GLY A 123 10.95 -11.99 -7.72
N GLU A 124 10.91 -13.23 -8.17
CA GLU A 124 10.60 -13.57 -9.56
C GLU A 124 9.10 -13.86 -9.72
N LEU A 125 8.55 -13.48 -10.88
CA LEU A 125 7.14 -13.65 -11.18
C LEU A 125 6.77 -15.13 -11.31
N VAL A 126 5.68 -15.54 -10.67
CA VAL A 126 5.16 -16.91 -10.71
C VAL A 126 3.97 -16.97 -11.68
N ASP A 127 4.17 -17.49 -12.87
CA ASP A 127 3.16 -17.52 -13.96
C ASP A 127 1.79 -18.04 -13.52
N ARG A 128 1.75 -19.13 -12.73
CA ARG A 128 0.50 -19.70 -12.23
C ARG A 128 -0.28 -18.73 -11.36
N GLN A 129 0.40 -17.87 -10.60
CA GLN A 129 -0.22 -16.85 -9.76
C GLN A 129 -0.74 -15.69 -10.61
N LEU A 130 0.03 -15.29 -11.61
CA LEU A 130 -0.40 -14.27 -12.56
C LEU A 130 -1.67 -14.71 -13.31
N ILE A 131 -1.71 -15.94 -13.81
CA ILE A 131 -2.91 -16.51 -14.48
C ILE A 131 -4.09 -16.54 -13.50
N TYR A 132 -3.90 -17.09 -12.30
CA TYR A 132 -4.95 -17.18 -11.28
C TYR A 132 -5.58 -15.82 -10.97
N TRP A 133 -4.75 -14.79 -10.73
CA TRP A 133 -5.26 -13.47 -10.41
C TRP A 133 -5.82 -12.74 -11.63
N THR A 134 -5.26 -12.95 -12.82
CA THR A 134 -5.83 -12.43 -14.07
C THR A 134 -7.26 -12.92 -14.27
N ASP A 135 -7.53 -14.21 -14.04
CA ASP A 135 -8.88 -14.77 -14.15
C ASP A 135 -9.83 -14.17 -13.10
N ARG A 136 -9.39 -13.99 -11.86
CA ARG A 136 -10.21 -13.43 -10.77
C ARG A 136 -10.51 -11.94 -10.94
N LEU A 137 -9.65 -11.22 -11.62
CA LEU A 137 -9.81 -9.78 -11.87
C LEU A 137 -10.54 -9.48 -13.19
N GLN A 138 -10.94 -10.52 -13.95
CA GLN A 138 -11.75 -10.33 -15.16
C GLN A 138 -13.07 -9.61 -14.85
N GLY A 139 -13.40 -8.66 -15.73
CA GLY A 139 -14.64 -7.89 -15.61
C GLY A 139 -14.58 -6.72 -14.63
N LEU A 140 -13.45 -6.50 -13.93
CA LEU A 140 -13.24 -5.27 -13.18
C LEU A 140 -13.06 -4.09 -14.15
N THR A 141 -13.61 -2.94 -13.77
CA THR A 141 -13.63 -1.71 -14.57
C THR A 141 -12.66 -0.67 -14.02
N TYR A 142 -11.52 -1.11 -13.48
CA TYR A 142 -10.47 -0.24 -12.96
C TYR A 142 -9.30 -0.20 -13.94
N ASP A 143 -8.73 1.00 -14.17
CA ASP A 143 -7.48 1.14 -14.92
C ASP A 143 -6.28 0.80 -14.04
N LEU A 144 -6.35 1.16 -12.74
CA LEU A 144 -5.32 0.93 -11.74
C LEU A 144 -5.93 0.33 -10.47
N LEU A 145 -5.38 -0.81 -10.03
CA LEU A 145 -5.65 -1.42 -8.73
C LEU A 145 -4.40 -1.30 -7.86
N VAL A 146 -4.54 -0.70 -6.68
CA VAL A 146 -3.48 -0.62 -5.67
C VAL A 146 -3.81 -1.57 -4.53
N VAL A 147 -2.83 -2.42 -4.17
CA VAL A 147 -2.91 -3.37 -3.05
C VAL A 147 -1.66 -3.31 -2.18
N GLY A 148 -1.72 -3.87 -0.99
CA GLY A 148 -0.61 -4.05 -0.04
C GLY A 148 -0.54 -5.48 0.47
N HIS A 149 -0.48 -5.66 1.81
CA HIS A 149 -0.62 -6.91 2.56
C HIS A 149 0.46 -7.97 2.32
N THR A 150 0.76 -8.29 1.08
CA THR A 150 1.65 -9.41 0.75
C THR A 150 3.13 -9.08 0.83
N HIS A 151 3.48 -7.81 1.09
CA HIS A 151 4.86 -7.32 1.12
C HIS A 151 5.66 -7.74 -0.11
N GLN A 152 5.05 -7.53 -1.29
CA GLN A 152 5.68 -7.76 -2.59
C GLN A 152 5.70 -6.45 -3.38
N VAL A 153 6.77 -6.19 -4.13
CA VAL A 153 6.87 -5.01 -4.98
C VAL A 153 6.70 -5.42 -6.42
N PHE A 154 5.56 -5.06 -7.00
CA PHE A 154 5.26 -5.37 -8.40
C PHE A 154 4.31 -4.36 -9.03
N ALA A 155 4.34 -4.28 -10.36
CA ALA A 155 3.37 -3.60 -11.20
C ALA A 155 3.12 -4.47 -12.43
N GLU A 156 2.00 -5.20 -12.43
CA GLU A 156 1.70 -6.20 -13.46
C GLU A 156 0.32 -5.95 -14.07
N SER A 157 0.23 -6.11 -15.39
CA SER A 157 -1.04 -6.00 -16.10
C SER A 157 -1.80 -7.31 -16.02
N MET A 158 -3.00 -7.26 -15.44
CA MET A 158 -3.90 -8.41 -15.29
C MET A 158 -5.24 -8.06 -15.91
N ALA A 159 -5.66 -8.80 -16.93
CA ALA A 159 -6.80 -8.43 -17.78
C ALA A 159 -6.62 -6.99 -18.32
N ALA A 160 -7.56 -6.08 -18.04
CA ALA A 160 -7.50 -4.68 -18.48
C ALA A 160 -6.97 -3.72 -17.39
N THR A 161 -6.52 -4.26 -16.26
CA THR A 161 -6.14 -3.48 -15.05
C THR A 161 -4.63 -3.57 -14.82
N LEU A 162 -3.97 -2.44 -14.59
CA LEU A 162 -2.63 -2.43 -13.99
C LEU A 162 -2.78 -2.65 -12.48
N VAL A 163 -2.13 -3.68 -11.93
CA VAL A 163 -2.14 -3.98 -10.51
C VAL A 163 -0.79 -3.65 -9.92
N ILE A 164 -0.80 -2.82 -8.86
CA ILE A 164 0.42 -2.37 -8.18
C ILE A 164 0.35 -2.78 -6.71
N ASN A 165 1.43 -3.36 -6.23
CA ASN A 165 1.72 -3.47 -4.81
C ASN A 165 3.02 -2.70 -4.53
N PRO A 166 3.02 -1.62 -3.74
CA PRO A 166 4.22 -0.84 -3.47
C PRO A 166 5.18 -1.54 -2.52
N GLY A 167 4.79 -2.69 -1.96
CA GLY A 167 5.49 -3.32 -0.85
C GLY A 167 5.32 -2.55 0.46
N SER A 168 5.96 -3.02 1.51
CA SER A 168 6.02 -2.36 2.81
C SER A 168 7.14 -1.32 2.84
N THR A 169 6.85 -0.12 3.36
CA THR A 169 7.89 0.88 3.61
C THR A 169 8.92 0.37 4.61
N LEU A 170 8.50 -0.45 5.57
CA LEU A 170 9.36 -1.06 6.59
C LEU A 170 10.11 -2.28 6.05
N CYS A 171 9.41 -3.26 5.45
CA CYS A 171 9.97 -4.57 5.14
C CYS A 171 10.63 -4.65 3.76
N ASN A 172 10.03 -3.98 2.77
CA ASN A 172 10.55 -3.95 1.39
C ASN A 172 11.43 -2.72 1.12
N HIS A 173 11.44 -1.73 2.04
CA HIS A 173 12.12 -0.45 1.88
C HIS A 173 11.71 0.25 0.60
N SER A 174 10.42 0.36 0.34
CA SER A 174 9.92 0.81 -0.96
C SER A 174 8.70 1.74 -0.86
N CYS A 175 8.63 2.64 -1.83
CA CYS A 175 7.42 3.38 -2.18
C CYS A 175 7.35 3.57 -3.70
N ALA A 176 6.20 4.02 -4.20
CA ALA A 176 5.99 4.22 -5.63
C ALA A 176 5.42 5.61 -5.94
N VAL A 177 5.73 6.12 -7.13
CA VAL A 177 5.04 7.26 -7.75
C VAL A 177 4.45 6.80 -9.06
N VAL A 178 3.16 7.07 -9.28
CA VAL A 178 2.44 6.76 -10.51
C VAL A 178 2.09 8.05 -11.25
N ASN A 179 2.48 8.12 -12.52
CA ASN A 179 2.18 9.24 -13.41
C ASN A 179 0.90 8.97 -14.20
N PHE A 180 -0.10 9.82 -14.05
CA PHE A 180 -1.36 9.76 -14.80
C PHE A 180 -1.34 10.70 -16.02
N PRO A 181 -2.06 10.37 -17.11
CA PRO A 181 -2.89 9.17 -17.32
C PRO A 181 -2.13 7.95 -17.85
N ALA A 182 -0.79 8.05 -18.03
CA ALA A 182 0.01 6.99 -18.64
C ALA A 182 0.19 5.75 -17.75
N LEU A 183 -0.13 5.84 -16.46
CA LEU A 183 0.04 4.82 -15.44
C LEU A 183 1.50 4.30 -15.35
N GLN A 184 2.46 5.19 -15.63
CA GLN A 184 3.88 4.88 -15.48
C GLN A 184 4.28 4.86 -14.03
N VAL A 185 4.85 3.74 -13.57
CA VAL A 185 5.25 3.49 -12.18
C VAL A 185 6.74 3.72 -12.01
N HIS A 186 7.10 4.51 -11.00
CA HIS A 186 8.49 4.74 -10.58
C HIS A 186 8.65 4.25 -9.14
N TRP A 187 9.65 3.41 -8.94
CA TRP A 187 9.98 2.83 -7.64
C TRP A 187 11.10 3.61 -6.95
N TYR A 188 10.99 3.78 -5.64
CA TYR A 188 12.01 4.42 -4.82
C TYR A 188 12.36 3.51 -3.64
N SER A 189 13.67 3.40 -3.38
CA SER A 189 14.16 2.70 -2.19
C SER A 189 14.22 3.65 -0.99
N LEU A 190 13.96 3.11 0.19
CA LEU A 190 13.91 3.83 1.47
C LEU A 190 14.99 3.33 2.42
N SER A 191 15.24 4.11 3.48
CA SER A 191 16.14 3.75 4.59
C SER A 191 17.59 3.46 4.15
N SER A 192 18.01 4.03 3.00
CA SER A 192 19.32 3.73 2.38
C SER A 192 19.56 2.23 2.18
N GLN A 193 18.48 1.45 2.06
CA GLN A 193 18.50 0.01 1.82
C GLN A 193 18.11 -0.31 0.38
N PRO A 194 18.60 -1.41 -0.20
CA PRO A 194 18.11 -1.87 -1.48
C PRO A 194 16.63 -2.28 -1.37
N LEU A 195 15.86 -1.96 -2.40
CA LEU A 195 14.48 -2.40 -2.51
C LEU A 195 14.42 -3.93 -2.58
N LEU A 196 13.63 -4.55 -1.70
CA LEU A 196 13.36 -5.98 -1.69
C LEU A 196 12.05 -6.26 -2.41
N LYS A 197 12.08 -6.97 -3.52
CA LYS A 197 10.88 -7.32 -4.30
C LYS A 197 9.90 -8.22 -3.54
N SER A 198 10.41 -9.11 -2.70
CA SER A 198 9.58 -10.03 -1.91
C SER A 198 10.11 -10.13 -0.49
N TRP A 199 9.23 -9.93 0.49
CA TRP A 199 9.54 -10.14 1.90
C TRP A 199 9.06 -11.52 2.33
N ASN A 200 9.99 -12.33 2.85
CA ASN A 200 9.65 -13.65 3.38
C ASN A 200 9.63 -13.63 4.91
N TRP A 201 8.46 -13.82 5.50
CA TRP A 201 8.23 -13.86 6.94
C TRP A 201 9.07 -14.87 7.70
N GLY A 202 9.60 -15.92 7.03
CA GLY A 202 10.39 -16.99 7.63
C GLY A 202 11.91 -16.75 7.59
N MET A 203 12.42 -16.06 6.57
CA MET A 203 13.85 -15.99 6.27
C MET A 203 14.52 -14.65 6.65
N ASN A 204 13.76 -13.58 6.76
CA ASN A 204 14.30 -12.24 7.02
C ASN A 204 14.09 -11.75 8.46
N ARG A 205 13.93 -12.67 9.40
CA ARG A 205 14.00 -12.32 10.83
C ARG A 205 15.48 -12.27 11.22
N LEU A 206 16.06 -11.11 11.14
CA LEU A 206 17.30 -10.78 11.84
C LEU A 206 16.98 -10.14 13.16
#